data_e2aa4ff12314e9d686c166d3e693385a
#
_entry.id   e2aa4ff12314e9d686c166d3e693385a
#
_cell.length_a   1.000
_cell.length_b   1.000
_cell.length_c   1.000
_cell.angle_alpha   90.00
_cell.angle_beta   90.00
_cell.angle_gamma   90.00
#
_symmetry.space_group_name_H-M   'P 1'
#
loop_
_entity.id
_entity.type
_entity.pdbx_description
1 polymer ?
#
loop_
_entity_poly.entity_id
_entity_poly.type
_entity_poly.pdbx_seq_one_letter_code
_entity_poly.pdbx_strand_id
1 'polypeptide(L)'
;MIEKPNFFVLTGGPGVGKTSLLRHLQAAGEIAVEENARAVIRENMESGGPALPWIDNDAFVEQTAARDIANFDRLRGEARRVFFDRGIFDSYGANGAEPSAELIEAIRTRRYNRQVFVFPPWREIYETDAERKQDWDEAEATFGRVMRLLPELGYEPVVVPTGDLATRAAFVLARAA
;
A
#
# COMPACT_ATOMS: atom_id res chain seq x y z
N MET A 1 -0.89 -3.66 -21.73
CA MET A 1 -1.35 -3.02 -20.47
C MET A 1 -2.51 -3.84 -19.93
N ILE A 2 -2.49 -4.19 -18.64
CA ILE A 2 -3.54 -4.93 -17.95
C ILE A 2 -4.25 -3.93 -17.02
N GLU A 3 -5.53 -3.67 -17.27
CA GLU A 3 -6.34 -2.77 -16.46
C GLU A 3 -7.32 -3.56 -15.59
N LYS A 4 -7.32 -3.27 -14.30
CA LYS A 4 -8.17 -3.92 -13.30
C LYS A 4 -8.97 -2.86 -12.52
N PRO A 5 -10.08 -2.36 -13.09
CA PRO A 5 -10.90 -1.35 -12.43
C PRO A 5 -11.56 -1.84 -11.14
N ASN A 6 -11.59 -3.15 -10.92
CA ASN A 6 -12.07 -3.79 -9.69
C ASN A 6 -10.96 -4.00 -8.63
N PHE A 7 -9.73 -3.55 -8.87
CA PHE A 7 -8.61 -3.60 -7.92
C PHE A 7 -8.42 -2.24 -7.26
N PHE A 8 -8.67 -2.15 -5.98
CA PHE A 8 -8.59 -0.90 -5.21
C PHE A 8 -7.39 -0.92 -4.28
N VAL A 9 -6.61 0.14 -4.28
CA VAL A 9 -5.44 0.26 -3.41
C VAL A 9 -5.74 1.18 -2.23
N LEU A 10 -5.36 0.72 -1.05
CA LEU A 10 -5.31 1.47 0.20
C LEU A 10 -3.85 1.82 0.47
N THR A 11 -3.48 3.10 0.46
CA THR A 11 -2.10 3.54 0.68
C THR A 11 -2.00 4.66 1.72
N GLY A 12 -0.79 5.00 2.11
CA GLY A 12 -0.49 5.98 3.15
C GLY A 12 0.60 5.49 4.10
N GLY A 13 0.99 6.30 5.07
CA GLY A 13 2.06 5.99 6.02
C GLY A 13 1.76 4.79 6.94
N PRO A 14 2.72 4.42 7.79
CA PRO A 14 2.49 3.45 8.85
C PRO A 14 1.51 3.99 9.88
N GLY A 15 0.84 3.13 10.64
CA GLY A 15 -0.01 3.50 11.78
C GLY A 15 -1.33 4.23 11.47
N VAL A 16 -1.70 4.45 10.20
CA VAL A 16 -2.89 5.20 9.79
C VAL A 16 -4.17 4.36 9.69
N GLY A 17 -4.12 3.09 10.12
CA GLY A 17 -5.30 2.22 10.21
C GLY A 17 -5.71 1.52 8.91
N LYS A 18 -4.83 1.39 7.91
CA LYS A 18 -5.09 0.64 6.65
C LYS A 18 -5.42 -0.83 6.91
N THR A 19 -4.55 -1.52 7.65
CA THR A 19 -4.70 -2.95 7.95
C THR A 19 -5.99 -3.25 8.73
N SER A 20 -6.38 -2.38 9.66
CA SER A 20 -7.65 -2.53 10.39
C SER A 20 -8.83 -2.43 9.44
N LEU A 21 -8.80 -1.48 8.51
CA LEU A 21 -9.85 -1.35 7.50
C LEU A 21 -9.85 -2.54 6.54
N LEU A 22 -8.69 -2.98 6.07
CA LEU A 22 -8.58 -4.14 5.18
C LEU A 22 -9.20 -5.40 5.80
N ARG A 23 -8.90 -5.66 7.08
CA ARG A 23 -9.50 -6.79 7.83
C ARG A 23 -11.02 -6.64 7.99
N HIS A 24 -11.51 -5.43 8.20
CA HIS A 24 -12.94 -5.17 8.27
C HIS A 24 -13.64 -5.45 6.93
N LEU A 25 -13.06 -5.02 5.81
CA LEU A 25 -13.55 -5.31 4.46
C LEU A 25 -13.54 -6.82 4.19
N GLN A 26 -12.48 -7.51 4.58
CA GLN A 26 -12.37 -8.97 4.46
C GLN A 26 -13.44 -9.70 5.27
N ALA A 27 -13.70 -9.26 6.50
CA ALA A 27 -14.77 -9.82 7.32
C ALA A 27 -16.17 -9.57 6.72
N ALA A 28 -16.33 -8.52 5.93
CA ALA A 28 -17.55 -8.22 5.16
C ALA A 28 -17.65 -9.01 3.83
N GLY A 29 -16.70 -9.89 3.52
CA GLY A 29 -16.70 -10.75 2.34
C GLY A 29 -15.94 -10.23 1.12
N GLU A 30 -15.24 -9.09 1.25
CA GLU A 30 -14.37 -8.58 0.18
C GLU A 30 -13.06 -9.37 0.11
N ILE A 31 -12.45 -9.40 -1.08
CA ILE A 31 -11.11 -9.98 -1.23
C ILE A 31 -10.08 -8.94 -0.79
N ALA A 32 -9.20 -9.35 0.11
CA ALA A 32 -8.15 -8.51 0.67
C ALA A 32 -6.76 -9.10 0.42
N VAL A 33 -5.81 -8.23 0.10
CA VAL A 33 -4.39 -8.56 -0.06
C VAL A 33 -3.60 -7.75 0.96
N GLU A 34 -2.98 -8.44 1.90
CA GLU A 34 -2.19 -7.82 2.97
C GLU A 34 -0.87 -7.25 2.45
N GLU A 35 -0.31 -6.30 3.22
CA GLU A 35 0.97 -5.66 2.95
C GLU A 35 2.13 -6.67 2.89
N ASN A 36 2.89 -6.66 1.80
CA ASN A 36 4.01 -7.58 1.59
C ASN A 36 5.29 -7.18 2.34
N ALA A 37 5.50 -5.90 2.63
CA ALA A 37 6.71 -5.40 3.28
C ALA A 37 7.00 -6.10 4.61
N ARG A 38 5.98 -6.32 5.45
CA ARG A 38 6.14 -7.04 6.74
C ARG A 38 6.51 -8.50 6.55
N ALA A 39 6.00 -9.14 5.51
CA ALA A 39 6.36 -10.52 5.20
C ALA A 39 7.82 -10.63 4.74
N VAL A 40 8.28 -9.68 3.91
CA VAL A 40 9.68 -9.59 3.49
C VAL A 40 10.60 -9.40 4.69
N ILE A 41 10.29 -8.47 5.59
CA ILE A 41 11.09 -8.25 6.81
C ILE A 41 11.18 -9.52 7.64
N ARG A 42 10.05 -10.14 7.96
CA ARG A 42 10.01 -11.34 8.81
C ARG A 42 10.86 -12.47 8.22
N GLU A 43 10.68 -12.76 6.93
CA GLU A 43 11.40 -13.85 6.27
C GLU A 43 12.90 -13.60 6.18
N ASN A 44 13.33 -12.35 5.92
CA ASN A 44 14.73 -12.02 5.90
C ASN A 44 15.35 -12.05 7.31
N MET A 45 14.61 -11.66 8.36
CA MET A 45 15.05 -11.83 9.74
C MET A 45 15.22 -13.30 10.12
N GLU A 46 14.28 -14.16 9.72
CA GLU A 46 14.33 -15.61 10.01
C GLU A 46 15.43 -16.34 9.23
N SER A 47 15.66 -15.95 7.98
CA SER A 47 16.67 -16.59 7.11
C SER A 47 18.05 -15.97 7.17
N GLY A 48 18.23 -14.82 7.85
CA GLY A 48 19.47 -14.04 7.81
C GLY A 48 19.71 -13.36 6.46
N GLY A 49 18.64 -13.12 5.68
CA GLY A 49 18.73 -12.45 4.38
C GLY A 49 19.00 -10.95 4.51
N PRO A 50 19.53 -10.31 3.44
CA PRO A 50 19.91 -8.90 3.46
C PRO A 50 18.75 -7.93 3.24
N ALA A 51 17.60 -8.36 2.69
CA ALA A 51 16.51 -7.50 2.27
C ALA A 51 15.70 -6.96 3.47
N LEU A 52 16.35 -6.10 4.23
CA LEU A 52 15.81 -5.38 5.38
C LEU A 52 16.06 -3.89 5.18
N PRO A 53 15.09 -3.00 5.51
CA PRO A 53 15.23 -1.56 5.26
C PRO A 53 16.48 -0.92 5.85
N TRP A 54 17.01 -1.50 6.95
CA TRP A 54 18.20 -1.03 7.68
C TRP A 54 19.50 -1.75 7.31
N ILE A 55 19.48 -2.75 6.40
CA ILE A 55 20.65 -3.48 5.89
C ILE A 55 20.85 -3.21 4.41
N ASP A 56 19.87 -3.56 3.60
CA ASP A 56 19.85 -3.36 2.14
C ASP A 56 18.44 -2.95 1.72
N ASN A 57 18.24 -1.62 1.71
CA ASN A 57 16.95 -1.05 1.40
C ASN A 57 16.51 -1.31 -0.05
N ASP A 58 17.44 -1.33 -1.00
CA ASP A 58 17.12 -1.56 -2.40
C ASP A 58 16.63 -3.01 -2.59
N ALA A 59 17.33 -3.98 -2.02
CA ALA A 59 16.88 -5.37 -2.02
C ALA A 59 15.53 -5.56 -1.32
N PHE A 60 15.28 -4.84 -0.22
CA PHE A 60 13.99 -4.86 0.48
C PHE A 60 12.85 -4.32 -0.40
N VAL A 61 13.06 -3.17 -1.04
CA VAL A 61 12.07 -2.54 -1.94
C VAL A 61 11.81 -3.43 -3.15
N GLU A 62 12.86 -4.01 -3.74
CA GLU A 62 12.75 -4.91 -4.89
C GLU A 62 11.97 -6.20 -4.55
N GLN A 63 12.26 -6.85 -3.43
CA GLN A 63 11.52 -8.04 -2.99
C GLN A 63 10.06 -7.71 -2.68
N THR A 64 9.78 -6.54 -2.11
CA THR A 64 8.41 -6.08 -1.83
C THR A 64 7.66 -5.85 -3.15
N ALA A 65 8.26 -5.13 -4.08
CA ALA A 65 7.69 -4.86 -5.41
C ALA A 65 7.40 -6.15 -6.19
N ALA A 66 8.34 -7.10 -6.18
CA ALA A 66 8.16 -8.39 -6.85
C ALA A 66 6.93 -9.16 -6.32
N ARG A 67 6.66 -9.09 -5.01
CA ARG A 67 5.47 -9.71 -4.40
C ARG A 67 4.18 -8.98 -4.75
N ASP A 68 4.21 -7.65 -4.80
CA ASP A 68 3.05 -6.85 -5.20
C ASP A 68 2.68 -7.13 -6.66
N ILE A 69 3.67 -7.26 -7.54
CA ILE A 69 3.52 -7.67 -8.93
C ILE A 69 2.91 -9.08 -9.02
N ALA A 70 3.47 -10.03 -8.28
CA ALA A 70 2.98 -11.41 -8.26
C ALA A 70 1.53 -11.51 -7.75
N ASN A 71 1.16 -10.73 -6.73
CA ASN A 71 -0.22 -10.66 -6.23
C ASN A 71 -1.20 -10.09 -7.26
N PHE A 72 -0.81 -9.02 -7.95
CA PHE A 72 -1.61 -8.46 -9.04
C PHE A 72 -1.83 -9.50 -10.15
N ASP A 73 -0.76 -10.13 -10.61
CA ASP A 73 -0.81 -11.11 -11.72
C ASP A 73 -1.60 -12.36 -11.33
N ARG A 74 -1.45 -12.86 -10.12
CA ARG A 74 -2.21 -14.00 -9.59
C ARG A 74 -3.71 -13.74 -9.58
N LEU A 75 -4.11 -12.52 -9.27
CA LEU A 75 -5.52 -12.12 -9.14
C LEU A 75 -6.11 -11.56 -10.44
N ARG A 76 -5.34 -11.44 -11.52
CA ARG A 76 -5.79 -10.78 -12.76
C ARG A 76 -7.08 -11.35 -13.36
N GLY A 77 -7.40 -12.62 -13.08
CA GLY A 77 -8.64 -13.28 -13.50
C GLY A 77 -9.84 -13.02 -12.56
N GLU A 78 -9.63 -12.42 -11.38
CA GLU A 78 -10.70 -12.16 -10.43
C GLU A 78 -11.65 -11.05 -10.94
N ALA A 79 -12.95 -11.31 -10.86
CA ALA A 79 -14.00 -10.37 -11.29
C ALA A 79 -14.59 -9.56 -10.12
N ARG A 80 -14.51 -10.10 -8.89
CA ARG A 80 -14.96 -9.38 -7.68
C ARG A 80 -14.00 -8.25 -7.33
N ARG A 81 -14.43 -7.35 -6.47
CA ARG A 81 -13.58 -6.30 -5.91
C ARG A 81 -12.44 -6.93 -5.12
N VAL A 82 -11.24 -6.36 -5.28
CA VAL A 82 -10.05 -6.73 -4.51
C VAL A 82 -9.46 -5.48 -3.91
N PHE A 83 -9.21 -5.51 -2.61
CA PHE A 83 -8.57 -4.41 -1.87
C PHE A 83 -7.14 -4.81 -1.50
N PHE A 84 -6.18 -3.96 -1.85
CA PHE A 84 -4.75 -4.16 -1.59
C PHE A 84 -4.28 -3.20 -0.51
N ASP A 85 -3.60 -3.70 0.52
CA ASP A 85 -2.80 -2.86 1.42
C ASP A 85 -1.47 -2.57 0.73
N ARG A 86 -1.37 -1.43 0.09
CA ARG A 86 -0.38 -0.95 -0.88
C ARG A 86 -0.50 -1.59 -2.27
N GLY A 87 0.00 -0.85 -3.27
CA GLY A 87 0.10 -1.27 -4.66
C GLY A 87 1.54 -1.26 -5.15
N ILE A 88 1.76 -1.77 -6.35
CA ILE A 88 3.09 -1.83 -7.00
C ILE A 88 3.77 -0.45 -6.98
N PHE A 89 3.02 0.64 -7.17
CA PHE A 89 3.56 1.99 -7.22
C PHE A 89 4.04 2.51 -5.84
N ASP A 90 3.64 1.89 -4.72
CA ASP A 90 4.10 2.29 -3.39
C ASP A 90 5.61 2.04 -3.21
N SER A 91 6.17 1.08 -3.94
CA SER A 91 7.61 0.79 -3.98
C SER A 91 8.42 1.82 -4.76
N TYR A 92 7.77 2.67 -5.60
CA TYR A 92 8.48 3.68 -6.40
C TYR A 92 9.05 4.78 -5.51
N GLY A 93 10.37 4.85 -5.42
CA GLY A 93 11.09 5.81 -4.56
C GLY A 93 10.85 5.60 -3.06
N ALA A 94 10.41 4.41 -2.64
CA ALA A 94 10.21 4.10 -1.24
C ALA A 94 11.55 4.15 -0.47
N ASN A 95 11.57 4.87 0.65
CA ASN A 95 12.77 5.06 1.47
C ASN A 95 13.99 5.57 0.69
N GLY A 96 13.78 6.30 -0.43
CA GLY A 96 14.85 6.80 -1.27
C GLY A 96 15.50 5.77 -2.21
N ALA A 97 14.92 4.56 -2.34
CA ALA A 97 15.41 3.57 -3.29
C ALA A 97 15.20 4.01 -4.74
N GLU A 98 16.18 3.75 -5.59
CA GLU A 98 16.04 3.94 -7.03
C GLU A 98 15.16 2.83 -7.62
N PRO A 99 14.12 3.19 -8.41
CA PRO A 99 13.22 2.19 -8.97
C PRO A 99 13.94 1.37 -10.06
N SER A 100 13.83 0.04 -9.94
CA SER A 100 14.35 -0.86 -10.98
C SER A 100 13.57 -0.73 -12.30
N ALA A 101 14.20 -1.13 -13.41
CA ALA A 101 13.54 -1.15 -14.73
C ALA A 101 12.30 -2.07 -14.71
N GLU A 102 12.34 -3.16 -13.95
CA GLU A 102 11.21 -4.07 -13.77
C GLU A 102 10.04 -3.41 -13.04
N LEU A 103 10.31 -2.68 -11.96
CA LEU A 103 9.30 -1.93 -11.23
C LEU A 103 8.64 -0.86 -12.10
N ILE A 104 9.44 -0.10 -12.86
CA ILE A 104 8.94 0.92 -13.80
C ILE A 104 8.01 0.29 -14.84
N GLU A 105 8.45 -0.82 -15.46
CA GLU A 105 7.65 -1.53 -16.47
C GLU A 105 6.38 -2.14 -15.84
N ALA A 106 6.46 -2.66 -14.62
CA ALA A 106 5.30 -3.18 -13.92
C ALA A 106 4.24 -2.10 -13.67
N ILE A 107 4.65 -0.92 -13.19
CA ILE A 107 3.76 0.24 -12.97
C ILE A 107 3.12 0.70 -14.29
N ARG A 108 3.88 0.68 -15.39
CA ARG A 108 3.41 1.08 -16.71
C ARG A 108 2.38 0.10 -17.30
N THR A 109 2.54 -1.17 -17.04
CA THR A 109 1.75 -2.24 -17.69
C THR A 109 0.62 -2.81 -16.85
N ARG A 110 0.58 -2.55 -15.55
CA ARG A 110 -0.43 -3.04 -14.61
C ARG A 110 -1.15 -1.87 -13.95
N ARG A 111 -2.45 -1.75 -14.22
CA ARG A 111 -3.26 -0.62 -13.74
C ARG A 111 -4.34 -1.11 -12.78
N TYR A 112 -4.32 -0.56 -11.58
CA TYR A 112 -5.38 -0.66 -10.60
C TYR A 112 -6.56 0.25 -10.96
N ASN A 113 -7.61 0.27 -10.15
CA ASN A 113 -8.64 1.31 -10.25
C ASN A 113 -8.00 2.70 -10.25
N ARG A 114 -8.55 3.60 -11.03
CA ARG A 114 -8.04 4.97 -11.13
C ARG A 114 -8.04 5.68 -9.78
N GLN A 115 -9.07 5.43 -8.95
CA GLN A 115 -9.14 5.97 -7.61
C GLN A 115 -8.27 5.15 -6.66
N VAL A 116 -7.37 5.83 -5.96
CA VAL A 116 -6.50 5.23 -4.94
C VAL A 116 -6.85 5.86 -3.60
N PHE A 117 -7.21 5.05 -2.63
CA PHE A 117 -7.58 5.49 -1.30
C PHE A 117 -6.33 5.81 -0.48
N VAL A 118 -6.14 7.10 -0.15
CA VAL A 118 -4.97 7.58 0.58
C VAL A 118 -5.36 7.92 2.01
N PHE A 119 -4.68 7.30 2.96
CA PHE A 119 -4.93 7.48 4.39
C PHE A 119 -4.01 8.58 4.92
N PRO A 120 -4.57 9.70 5.42
CA PRO A 120 -3.78 10.78 5.97
C PRO A 120 -3.14 10.38 7.31
N PRO A 121 -2.03 11.02 7.71
CA PRO A 121 -1.54 10.94 9.08
C PRO A 121 -2.66 11.34 10.05
N TRP A 122 -2.81 10.58 11.14
CA TRP A 122 -3.87 10.82 12.11
C TRP A 122 -3.36 10.64 13.54
N ARG A 123 -3.14 11.75 14.25
CA ARG A 123 -2.48 11.77 15.57
C ARG A 123 -3.25 11.02 16.65
N GLU A 124 -4.59 11.04 16.59
CA GLU A 124 -5.43 10.47 17.66
C GLU A 124 -5.37 8.94 17.75
N ILE A 125 -5.10 8.24 16.63
CA ILE A 125 -4.89 6.78 16.63
C ILE A 125 -3.42 6.39 16.66
N TYR A 126 -2.54 7.39 16.63
CA TYR A 126 -1.12 7.21 16.69
C TYR A 126 -0.71 6.98 18.14
N GLU A 127 -0.87 5.74 18.65
CA GLU A 127 -0.40 5.36 19.97
C GLU A 127 1.12 5.45 20.00
N THR A 128 1.61 6.36 20.84
CA THR A 128 3.03 6.59 21.08
C THR A 128 3.62 5.44 21.91
N ASP A 129 4.10 4.43 21.23
CA ASP A 129 5.13 3.56 21.79
C ASP A 129 6.49 4.23 21.57
N ALA A 130 7.46 4.05 22.48
CA ALA A 130 8.76 4.72 22.40
C ALA A 130 9.53 4.42 21.09
N GLU A 131 9.22 3.32 20.43
CA GLU A 131 9.73 2.92 19.11
C GLU A 131 9.07 3.69 17.94
N ARG A 132 7.93 4.38 18.15
CA ARG A 132 7.09 4.97 17.11
C ARG A 132 7.21 6.49 16.94
N LYS A 133 8.13 7.16 17.61
CA LYS A 133 8.38 8.58 17.35
C LYS A 133 8.92 8.85 15.94
N GLN A 134 9.64 7.88 15.38
CA GLN A 134 10.15 7.95 14.00
C GLN A 134 9.02 7.78 12.96
N ASP A 135 7.95 7.09 13.31
CA ASP A 135 6.87 6.76 12.39
C ASP A 135 5.98 7.95 12.01
N TRP A 136 5.84 9.00 12.83
CA TRP A 136 4.99 10.15 12.50
C TRP A 136 5.54 10.95 11.32
N ASP A 137 6.82 11.30 11.37
CA ASP A 137 7.49 12.04 10.29
C ASP A 137 7.51 11.20 9.01
N GLU A 138 7.68 9.89 9.15
CA GLU A 138 7.59 8.92 8.06
C GLU A 138 6.16 8.85 7.48
N ALA A 139 5.13 8.88 8.33
CA ALA A 139 3.74 8.89 7.88
C ALA A 139 3.41 10.16 7.09
N GLU A 140 3.86 11.33 7.55
CA GLU A 140 3.69 12.61 6.85
C GLU A 140 4.47 12.62 5.53
N ALA A 141 5.73 12.16 5.55
CA ALA A 141 6.58 12.09 4.36
C ALA A 141 5.98 11.14 3.31
N THR A 142 5.51 9.97 3.74
CA THR A 142 4.85 8.99 2.85
C THR A 142 3.57 9.56 2.28
N PHE A 143 2.72 10.20 3.07
CA PHE A 143 1.49 10.83 2.59
C PHE A 143 1.80 11.88 1.52
N GLY A 144 2.75 12.79 1.80
CA GLY A 144 3.16 13.83 0.86
C GLY A 144 3.75 13.26 -0.45
N ARG A 145 4.56 12.18 -0.36
CA ARG A 145 5.11 11.48 -1.52
C ARG A 145 3.99 10.87 -2.37
N VAL A 146 3.09 10.12 -1.76
CA VAL A 146 2.00 9.44 -2.45
C VAL A 146 1.06 10.43 -3.14
N MET A 147 0.69 11.54 -2.45
CA MET A 147 -0.18 12.58 -3.01
C MET A 147 0.43 13.28 -4.24
N ARG A 148 1.76 13.35 -4.36
CA ARG A 148 2.45 13.86 -5.56
C ARG A 148 2.57 12.78 -6.65
N LEU A 149 2.97 11.58 -6.28
CA LEU A 149 3.24 10.48 -7.22
C LEU A 149 2.00 10.00 -7.97
N LEU A 150 0.87 9.84 -7.28
CA LEU A 150 -0.34 9.26 -7.87
C LEU A 150 -0.84 10.01 -9.11
N PRO A 151 -0.95 11.36 -9.11
CA PRO A 151 -1.33 12.11 -10.31
C PRO A 151 -0.32 11.97 -11.45
N GLU A 152 0.98 11.92 -11.16
CA GLU A 152 2.03 11.72 -12.16
C GLU A 152 1.89 10.35 -12.86
N LEU A 153 1.44 9.34 -12.12
CA LEU A 153 1.14 8.01 -12.65
C LEU A 153 -0.27 7.88 -13.25
N GLY A 154 -1.07 8.97 -13.28
CA GLY A 154 -2.42 8.99 -13.84
C GLY A 154 -3.49 8.40 -12.92
N TYR A 155 -3.22 8.29 -11.62
CA TYR A 155 -4.21 7.93 -10.60
C TYR A 155 -4.83 9.17 -9.95
N GLU A 156 -6.00 8.98 -9.35
CA GLU A 156 -6.74 9.99 -8.61
C GLU A 156 -6.68 9.66 -7.10
N PRO A 157 -5.92 10.41 -6.30
CA PRO A 157 -5.88 10.20 -4.87
C PRO A 157 -7.20 10.60 -4.21
N VAL A 158 -7.81 9.69 -3.48
CA VAL A 158 -9.02 9.89 -2.69
C VAL A 158 -8.66 9.82 -1.22
N VAL A 159 -8.63 10.96 -0.55
CA VAL A 159 -8.27 11.02 0.87
C VAL A 159 -9.41 10.42 1.71
N VAL A 160 -9.08 9.36 2.46
CA VAL A 160 -10.01 8.71 3.38
C VAL A 160 -10.16 9.59 4.63
N PRO A 161 -11.40 9.92 5.04
CA PRO A 161 -11.60 10.75 6.23
C PRO A 161 -11.06 10.04 7.50
N THR A 162 -10.65 10.82 8.47
CA THR A 162 -10.44 10.32 9.84
C THR A 162 -11.79 10.00 10.46
N GLY A 163 -11.83 9.11 11.45
CA GLY A 163 -13.06 8.69 12.10
C GLY A 163 -13.07 7.20 12.44
N ASP A 164 -14.18 6.71 12.91
CA ASP A 164 -14.30 5.30 13.27
C ASP A 164 -14.19 4.36 12.06
N LEU A 165 -13.95 3.10 12.35
CA LEU A 165 -13.69 2.09 11.33
C LEU A 165 -14.90 1.88 10.39
N ALA A 166 -16.12 1.93 10.92
CA ALA A 166 -17.34 1.72 10.14
C ALA A 166 -17.58 2.87 9.15
N THR A 167 -17.39 4.12 9.60
CA THR A 167 -17.49 5.31 8.75
C THR A 167 -16.48 5.27 7.61
N ARG A 168 -15.23 4.90 7.90
CA ARG A 168 -14.16 4.79 6.90
C ARG A 168 -14.43 3.66 5.90
N ALA A 169 -14.94 2.51 6.38
CA ALA A 169 -15.32 1.39 5.53
C ALA A 169 -16.47 1.77 4.59
N ALA A 170 -17.52 2.41 5.12
CA ALA A 170 -18.64 2.91 4.32
C ALA A 170 -18.18 3.90 3.24
N PHE A 171 -17.26 4.81 3.59
CA PHE A 171 -16.68 5.77 2.63
C PHE A 171 -15.96 5.08 1.48
N VAL A 172 -15.13 4.07 1.77
CA VAL A 172 -14.38 3.31 0.76
C VAL A 172 -15.33 2.47 -0.10
N LEU A 173 -16.26 1.74 0.52
CA LEU A 173 -17.21 0.88 -0.21
C LEU A 173 -18.13 1.66 -1.14
N ALA A 174 -18.59 2.85 -0.73
CA ALA A 174 -19.44 3.70 -1.56
C ALA A 174 -18.74 4.20 -2.85
N ARG A 175 -17.41 4.28 -2.83
CA ARG A 175 -16.59 4.70 -3.98
C ARG A 175 -16.02 3.54 -4.79
N ALA A 176 -16.03 2.36 -4.22
CA ALA A 176 -15.61 1.11 -4.88
C ALA A 176 -16.80 0.38 -5.55
N ALA A 177 -17.93 1.03 -5.67
CA ALA A 177 -19.15 0.48 -6.27
C ALA A 177 -19.03 0.36 -7.80
#